data_ff4714192b2857456b432d7df1b7a991
#
_entry.id   ff4714192b2857456b432d7df1b7a991
#
_cell.length_a   1.000
_cell.length_b   1.000
_cell.length_c   1.000
_cell.angle_alpha   90.00
_cell.angle_beta   90.00
_cell.angle_gamma   90.00
#
_symmetry.space_group_name_H-M   'P 1'
#
loop_
_entity.id
_entity.type
_entity.pdbx_description
1 polymer ?
#
loop_
_entity_poly.entity_id
_entity_poly.type
_entity_poly.pdbx_seq_one_letter_code
_entity_poly.pdbx_strand_id
1 'polypeptide(L)'
;MLRLLLAALVALPVSALLWINPGVHPAWAALPPALTLAIVLPIERRERRRRNVHASATLAPGVRAFLEDHVAFHHRLDPDEQAEFHRRCAVFLREQRITGVGVELDDDIRAAVAASAVILTFGLRAPFWENLREILIYPERFDLDYTVDEDGELLGLMHDQGPLIFAADELVDGFALGEDGVNVGLHEFAHVLDFEGGGLDGVPMHLNPESARTWRRQIVDSVRAARNNPALFELLGDYAFTDQVEFFACMTESFFELPDLLHQAAPDLYDVMRDLYHQDPLARLTDEDRAALLHDDPIEDLPPDDRDGPPVSWDDDHDPFG
;
A
#
# COMPACT_ATOMS: atom_id res chain seq x y z
N MET A 1 15.63 14.86 -21.46
CA MET A 1 16.04 15.95 -22.41
C MET A 1 15.44 17.30 -22.02
N LEU A 2 14.13 17.43 -21.84
CA LEU A 2 13.50 18.73 -21.50
C LEU A 2 14.08 19.36 -20.21
N ARG A 3 14.27 18.56 -19.14
CA ARG A 3 14.87 19.03 -17.87
C ARG A 3 16.30 19.54 -18.02
N LEU A 4 17.11 18.87 -18.84
CA LEU A 4 18.47 19.31 -19.13
C LEU A 4 18.48 20.65 -19.90
N LEU A 5 17.54 20.80 -20.83
CA LEU A 5 17.37 22.06 -21.56
C LEU A 5 16.93 23.21 -20.65
N LEU A 6 15.94 22.98 -19.80
CA LEU A 6 15.45 23.96 -18.81
C LEU A 6 16.54 24.32 -17.80
N ALA A 7 17.29 23.34 -17.32
CA ALA A 7 18.38 23.57 -16.39
C ALA A 7 19.56 24.33 -17.04
N ALA A 8 19.87 24.06 -18.31
CA ALA A 8 20.88 24.78 -19.07
C ALA A 8 20.48 26.26 -19.33
N LEU A 9 19.17 26.51 -19.52
CA LEU A 9 18.61 27.84 -19.71
C LEU A 9 18.83 28.77 -18.50
N VAL A 10 18.97 28.22 -17.31
CA VAL A 10 19.29 28.97 -16.10
C VAL A 10 20.79 29.00 -15.82
N ALA A 11 21.47 27.86 -15.95
CA ALA A 11 22.87 27.73 -15.60
C ALA A 11 23.80 28.52 -16.51
N LEU A 12 23.54 28.58 -17.84
CA LEU A 12 24.39 29.26 -18.79
C LEU A 12 24.40 30.78 -18.62
N PRO A 13 23.28 31.49 -18.43
CA PRO A 13 23.31 32.94 -18.16
C PRO A 13 24.04 33.28 -16.87
N VAL A 14 23.86 32.48 -15.82
CA VAL A 14 24.57 32.68 -14.53
C VAL A 14 26.07 32.49 -14.72
N SER A 15 26.51 31.49 -15.48
CA SER A 15 27.92 31.29 -15.84
C SER A 15 28.48 32.47 -16.61
N ALA A 16 27.74 33.01 -17.59
CA ALA A 16 28.14 34.15 -18.37
C ALA A 16 28.32 35.40 -17.51
N LEU A 17 27.38 35.66 -16.57
CA LEU A 17 27.48 36.78 -15.63
C LEU A 17 28.69 36.65 -14.71
N LEU A 18 29.03 35.47 -14.24
CA LEU A 18 30.21 35.20 -13.42
C LEU A 18 31.51 35.41 -14.24
N TRP A 19 31.49 35.01 -15.49
CA TRP A 19 32.67 35.15 -16.40
C TRP A 19 33.03 36.61 -16.72
N ILE A 20 32.05 37.47 -16.90
CA ILE A 20 32.26 38.89 -17.25
C ILE A 20 32.53 39.78 -16.03
N ASN A 21 32.41 39.26 -14.81
CA ASN A 21 32.63 40.02 -13.58
C ASN A 21 34.13 40.02 -13.22
N PRO A 22 34.84 41.15 -13.31
CA PRO A 22 36.29 41.20 -13.09
C PRO A 22 36.70 40.93 -11.62
N GLY A 23 35.74 40.97 -10.70
CA GLY A 23 35.96 40.65 -9.26
C GLY A 23 35.83 39.17 -8.94
N VAL A 24 35.47 38.30 -9.90
CA VAL A 24 35.25 36.88 -9.69
C VAL A 24 36.26 36.07 -10.48
N HIS A 25 36.90 35.11 -9.83
CA HIS A 25 37.80 34.20 -10.51
C HIS A 25 37.06 33.40 -11.59
N PRO A 26 37.53 33.30 -12.82
CA PRO A 26 36.78 32.66 -13.93
C PRO A 26 36.43 31.19 -13.71
N ALA A 27 37.14 30.48 -12.84
CA ALA A 27 36.78 29.10 -12.44
C ALA A 27 35.39 28.98 -11.81
N TRP A 28 34.87 30.05 -11.18
CA TRP A 28 33.53 30.04 -10.60
C TRP A 28 32.43 29.99 -11.65
N ALA A 29 32.70 30.40 -12.88
CA ALA A 29 31.74 30.30 -13.98
C ALA A 29 31.41 28.85 -14.38
N ALA A 30 32.24 27.88 -14.03
CA ALA A 30 31.99 26.45 -14.26
C ALA A 30 31.09 25.79 -13.21
N LEU A 31 30.89 26.39 -12.03
CA LEU A 31 30.11 25.81 -10.95
C LEU A 31 28.63 25.64 -11.29
N PRO A 32 27.89 26.62 -11.83
CA PRO A 32 26.47 26.45 -12.11
C PRO A 32 26.18 25.27 -13.05
N PRO A 33 26.85 25.10 -14.21
CA PRO A 33 26.59 23.94 -15.06
C PRO A 33 27.07 22.63 -14.44
N ALA A 34 28.16 22.62 -13.66
CA ALA A 34 28.64 21.42 -12.98
C ALA A 34 27.63 20.95 -11.93
N LEU A 35 27.10 21.88 -11.11
CA LEU A 35 26.06 21.58 -10.11
C LEU A 35 24.77 21.11 -10.78
N THR A 36 24.36 21.77 -11.85
CA THR A 36 23.20 21.37 -12.66
C THR A 36 23.34 19.94 -13.17
N LEU A 37 24.48 19.59 -13.75
CA LEU A 37 24.73 18.23 -14.22
C LEU A 37 24.78 17.22 -13.08
N ALA A 38 25.36 17.58 -11.95
CA ALA A 38 25.44 16.72 -10.77
C ALA A 38 24.05 16.39 -10.21
N ILE A 39 23.07 17.28 -10.35
CA ILE A 39 21.68 17.06 -9.91
C ILE A 39 20.87 16.35 -11.00
N VAL A 40 20.91 16.84 -12.23
CA VAL A 40 20.00 16.37 -13.31
C VAL A 40 20.39 14.99 -13.84
N LEU A 41 21.70 14.69 -13.96
CA LEU A 41 22.15 13.41 -14.51
C LEU A 41 21.74 12.20 -13.65
N PRO A 42 21.85 12.21 -12.32
CA PRO A 42 21.33 11.11 -11.50
C PRO A 42 19.83 10.92 -11.67
N ILE A 43 19.06 12.00 -11.69
CA ILE A 43 17.60 11.96 -11.89
C ILE A 43 17.25 11.31 -13.24
N GLU A 44 17.88 11.78 -14.34
CA GLU A 44 17.66 11.22 -15.66
C GLU A 44 18.10 9.74 -15.77
N ARG A 45 19.21 9.38 -15.10
CA ARG A 45 19.68 7.99 -15.05
C ARG A 45 18.70 7.10 -14.30
N ARG A 46 18.15 7.59 -13.16
CA ARG A 46 17.14 6.88 -12.39
C ARG A 46 15.87 6.69 -13.21
N GLU A 47 15.38 7.73 -13.87
CA GLU A 47 14.20 7.64 -14.74
C GLU A 47 14.41 6.72 -15.96
N ARG A 48 15.60 6.75 -16.58
CA ARG A 48 15.93 5.83 -17.67
C ARG A 48 15.98 4.38 -17.19
N ARG A 49 16.58 4.15 -16.01
CA ARG A 49 16.62 2.83 -15.40
C ARG A 49 15.22 2.33 -15.13
N ARG A 50 14.36 3.15 -14.54
CA ARG A 50 12.94 2.82 -14.30
C ARG A 50 12.23 2.47 -15.61
N ARG A 51 12.32 3.32 -16.64
CA ARG A 51 11.72 3.02 -17.95
C ARG A 51 12.21 1.72 -18.55
N ASN A 52 13.48 1.39 -18.41
CA ASN A 52 14.03 0.13 -18.89
C ASN A 52 13.53 -1.06 -18.08
N VAL A 53 13.40 -0.92 -16.76
CA VAL A 53 12.80 -1.94 -15.89
C VAL A 53 11.36 -2.18 -16.31
N HIS A 54 10.57 -1.13 -16.46
CA HIS A 54 9.17 -1.21 -16.89
C HIS A 54 9.01 -1.87 -18.28
N ALA A 55 9.91 -1.55 -19.23
CA ALA A 55 9.84 -2.10 -20.58
C ALA A 55 10.28 -3.56 -20.71
N SER A 56 11.06 -4.08 -19.74
CA SER A 56 11.65 -5.42 -19.79
C SER A 56 11.21 -6.34 -18.67
N ALA A 57 10.33 -5.87 -17.77
CA ALA A 57 9.82 -6.69 -16.68
C ALA A 57 8.80 -7.71 -17.23
N THR A 58 9.06 -8.97 -16.95
CA THR A 58 8.16 -10.09 -17.26
C THR A 58 8.01 -10.94 -16.03
N LEU A 59 6.82 -11.49 -15.81
CA LEU A 59 6.56 -12.44 -14.74
C LEU A 59 7.17 -13.81 -15.05
N ALA A 60 7.66 -14.48 -14.01
CA ALA A 60 7.91 -15.91 -14.09
C ALA A 60 6.59 -16.66 -14.37
N PRO A 61 6.64 -17.81 -15.08
CA PRO A 61 5.40 -18.52 -15.43
C PRO A 61 4.57 -18.94 -14.22
N GLY A 62 5.18 -19.39 -13.11
CA GLY A 62 4.46 -19.77 -11.89
C GLY A 62 3.83 -18.57 -11.20
N VAL A 63 4.55 -17.42 -11.09
CA VAL A 63 3.98 -16.17 -10.57
C VAL A 63 2.73 -15.77 -11.35
N ARG A 64 2.81 -15.85 -12.68
CA ARG A 64 1.69 -15.52 -13.55
C ARG A 64 0.51 -16.47 -13.33
N ALA A 65 0.77 -17.77 -13.24
CA ALA A 65 -0.24 -18.80 -13.01
C ALA A 65 -0.98 -18.54 -11.69
N PHE A 66 -0.26 -18.27 -10.60
CA PHE A 66 -0.87 -17.95 -9.32
C PHE A 66 -1.79 -16.72 -9.41
N LEU A 67 -1.35 -15.63 -10.06
CA LEU A 67 -2.17 -14.43 -10.25
C LEU A 67 -3.44 -14.72 -11.07
N GLU A 68 -3.33 -15.58 -12.07
CA GLU A 68 -4.45 -15.99 -12.95
C GLU A 68 -5.39 -16.99 -12.27
N ASP A 69 -4.91 -17.80 -11.33
CA ASP A 69 -5.71 -18.87 -10.71
C ASP A 69 -6.32 -18.49 -9.37
N HIS A 70 -5.63 -17.63 -8.57
CA HIS A 70 -6.00 -17.37 -7.18
C HIS A 70 -6.37 -15.91 -6.87
N VAL A 71 -6.04 -14.94 -7.72
CA VAL A 71 -6.31 -13.54 -7.40
C VAL A 71 -7.63 -13.10 -8.00
N ALA A 72 -8.70 -13.05 -7.20
CA ALA A 72 -10.04 -12.65 -7.62
C ALA A 72 -10.05 -11.26 -8.28
N PHE A 73 -9.28 -10.30 -7.75
CA PHE A 73 -9.10 -9.00 -8.36
C PHE A 73 -8.68 -9.09 -9.84
N HIS A 74 -7.73 -9.99 -10.17
CA HIS A 74 -7.28 -10.19 -11.55
C HIS A 74 -8.42 -10.68 -12.46
N HIS A 75 -9.27 -11.59 -11.97
CA HIS A 75 -10.38 -12.14 -12.75
C HIS A 75 -11.41 -11.07 -13.13
N ARG A 76 -11.55 -10.02 -12.32
CA ARG A 76 -12.48 -8.90 -12.51
C ARG A 76 -11.95 -7.80 -13.42
N LEU A 77 -10.70 -7.91 -13.88
CA LEU A 77 -10.09 -6.96 -14.81
C LEU A 77 -10.40 -7.31 -16.25
N ASP A 78 -10.52 -6.30 -17.10
CA ASP A 78 -10.55 -6.52 -18.56
C ASP A 78 -9.16 -6.95 -19.08
N PRO A 79 -9.07 -7.47 -20.33
CA PRO A 79 -7.79 -7.97 -20.86
C PRO A 79 -6.65 -6.95 -20.90
N ASP A 80 -6.92 -5.68 -21.12
CA ASP A 80 -5.91 -4.63 -21.13
C ASP A 80 -5.47 -4.30 -19.69
N GLU A 81 -6.40 -4.28 -18.74
CA GLU A 81 -6.15 -4.12 -17.32
C GLU A 81 -5.36 -5.32 -16.75
N GLN A 82 -5.69 -6.56 -17.16
CA GLN A 82 -4.94 -7.76 -16.77
C GLN A 82 -3.48 -7.67 -17.22
N ALA A 83 -3.26 -7.25 -18.46
CA ALA A 83 -1.90 -7.06 -18.97
C ALA A 83 -1.15 -5.96 -18.18
N GLU A 84 -1.84 -4.89 -17.82
CA GLU A 84 -1.27 -3.82 -17.00
C GLU A 84 -0.98 -4.30 -15.57
N PHE A 85 -1.86 -5.10 -14.96
CA PHE A 85 -1.67 -5.70 -13.64
C PHE A 85 -0.43 -6.59 -13.63
N HIS A 86 -0.32 -7.52 -14.58
CA HIS A 86 0.87 -8.37 -14.76
C HIS A 86 2.14 -7.54 -14.92
N ARG A 87 2.08 -6.49 -15.72
CA ARG A 87 3.21 -5.60 -15.93
C ARG A 87 3.63 -4.89 -14.64
N ARG A 88 2.67 -4.39 -13.85
CA ARG A 88 2.96 -3.73 -12.57
C ARG A 88 3.53 -4.71 -11.54
N CYS A 89 2.98 -5.91 -11.42
CA CYS A 89 3.53 -6.97 -10.57
C CYS A 89 4.98 -7.31 -10.96
N ALA A 90 5.26 -7.45 -12.26
CA ALA A 90 6.61 -7.73 -12.74
C ALA A 90 7.59 -6.58 -12.41
N VAL A 91 7.15 -5.34 -12.51
CA VAL A 91 7.95 -4.16 -12.15
C VAL A 91 8.21 -4.14 -10.64
N PHE A 92 7.18 -4.35 -9.83
CA PHE A 92 7.28 -4.39 -8.39
C PHE A 92 8.30 -5.45 -7.92
N LEU A 93 8.17 -6.69 -8.37
CA LEU A 93 9.09 -7.78 -8.04
C LEU A 93 10.54 -7.52 -8.46
N ARG A 94 10.75 -6.70 -9.46
CA ARG A 94 12.09 -6.32 -9.93
C ARG A 94 12.68 -5.13 -9.18
N GLU A 95 11.84 -4.24 -8.67
CA GLU A 95 12.28 -3.03 -7.95
C GLU A 95 12.42 -3.27 -6.45
N GLN A 96 11.61 -4.16 -5.87
CA GLN A 96 11.61 -4.45 -4.44
C GLN A 96 12.54 -5.61 -4.07
N ARG A 97 13.14 -5.49 -2.90
CA ARG A 97 13.96 -6.54 -2.32
C ARG A 97 13.09 -7.40 -1.41
N ILE A 98 12.92 -8.68 -1.79
CA ILE A 98 12.20 -9.68 -1.02
C ILE A 98 13.21 -10.73 -0.56
N THR A 99 13.24 -11.01 0.74
CA THR A 99 14.20 -11.94 1.36
C THR A 99 13.45 -12.99 2.19
N GLY A 100 13.66 -14.26 1.89
CA GLY A 100 13.18 -15.36 2.72
C GLY A 100 14.10 -15.57 3.93
N VAL A 101 13.53 -15.65 5.11
CA VAL A 101 14.24 -15.92 6.35
C VAL A 101 13.84 -17.30 6.85
N GLY A 102 14.63 -18.31 6.52
CA GLY A 102 14.31 -19.70 6.84
C GLY A 102 13.27 -20.35 5.91
N VAL A 103 12.84 -19.64 4.87
CA VAL A 103 11.90 -20.13 3.84
C VAL A 103 12.48 -19.88 2.44
N GLU A 104 12.21 -20.78 1.50
CA GLU A 104 12.52 -20.57 0.09
C GLU A 104 11.40 -19.73 -0.56
N LEU A 105 11.78 -18.67 -1.26
CA LEU A 105 10.83 -17.80 -1.95
C LEU A 105 10.42 -18.48 -3.28
N ASP A 106 9.29 -19.16 -3.27
CA ASP A 106 8.67 -19.72 -4.47
C ASP A 106 7.91 -18.66 -5.29
N ASP A 107 7.27 -19.11 -6.35
CA ASP A 107 6.51 -18.23 -7.25
C ASP A 107 5.18 -17.75 -6.60
N ASP A 108 4.57 -18.54 -5.71
CA ASP A 108 3.31 -18.23 -5.04
C ASP A 108 3.50 -17.10 -4.03
N ILE A 109 4.52 -17.19 -3.17
CA ILE A 109 4.90 -16.11 -2.24
C ILE A 109 5.19 -14.83 -3.01
N ARG A 110 5.96 -14.89 -4.09
CA ARG A 110 6.27 -13.73 -4.92
C ARG A 110 5.02 -13.12 -5.55
N ALA A 111 4.10 -13.96 -6.00
CA ALA A 111 2.85 -13.52 -6.59
C ALA A 111 1.96 -12.81 -5.56
N ALA A 112 1.80 -13.40 -4.37
CA ALA A 112 0.99 -12.83 -3.30
C ALA A 112 1.52 -11.47 -2.83
N VAL A 113 2.85 -11.34 -2.60
CA VAL A 113 3.47 -10.04 -2.28
C VAL A 113 3.20 -9.00 -3.37
N ALA A 114 3.37 -9.38 -4.64
CA ALA A 114 3.18 -8.45 -5.75
C ALA A 114 1.71 -8.07 -5.95
N ALA A 115 0.80 -9.02 -5.79
CA ALA A 115 -0.64 -8.79 -5.86
C ALA A 115 -1.07 -7.78 -4.81
N SER A 116 -0.72 -7.98 -3.54
CA SER A 116 -1.04 -7.08 -2.43
C SER A 116 -0.64 -5.63 -2.72
N ALA A 117 0.62 -5.42 -3.11
CA ALA A 117 1.12 -4.09 -3.42
C ALA A 117 0.44 -3.44 -4.62
N VAL A 118 0.16 -4.23 -5.66
CA VAL A 118 -0.36 -3.69 -6.92
C VAL A 118 -1.86 -3.45 -6.86
N ILE A 119 -2.63 -4.28 -6.17
CA ILE A 119 -4.07 -4.09 -5.96
C ILE A 119 -4.33 -2.71 -5.35
N LEU A 120 -3.67 -2.37 -4.24
CA LEU A 120 -3.88 -1.09 -3.57
C LEU A 120 -3.56 0.12 -4.47
N THR A 121 -2.57 -0.02 -5.34
CA THR A 121 -2.10 1.10 -6.15
C THR A 121 -2.61 1.08 -7.60
N PHE A 122 -3.46 0.13 -7.97
CA PHE A 122 -3.86 -0.07 -9.36
C PHE A 122 -4.58 1.13 -9.97
N GLY A 123 -5.45 1.79 -9.24
CA GLY A 123 -6.14 3.03 -9.65
C GLY A 123 -5.28 4.29 -9.55
N LEU A 124 -4.13 4.22 -8.89
CA LEU A 124 -3.30 5.36 -8.58
C LEU A 124 -2.18 5.55 -9.61
N ARG A 125 -1.64 6.78 -9.71
CA ARG A 125 -0.65 7.14 -10.75
C ARG A 125 0.73 7.52 -10.23
N ALA A 126 0.92 7.64 -8.93
CA ALA A 126 2.20 8.02 -8.35
C ALA A 126 3.17 6.82 -8.30
N PRO A 127 4.48 7.07 -8.25
CA PRO A 127 5.39 6.02 -7.83
C PRO A 127 5.18 5.75 -6.35
N PHE A 128 4.77 4.53 -6.01
CA PHE A 128 4.60 4.04 -4.65
C PHE A 128 5.78 3.13 -4.28
N TRP A 129 5.90 2.84 -2.99
CA TRP A 129 6.87 1.89 -2.44
C TRP A 129 8.33 2.35 -2.56
N GLU A 130 8.58 3.67 -2.73
CA GLU A 130 9.95 4.20 -2.80
C GLU A 130 10.68 4.14 -1.45
N ASN A 131 9.94 4.20 -0.36
CA ASN A 131 10.45 4.13 1.01
C ASN A 131 10.48 2.69 1.55
N LEU A 132 9.82 1.76 0.88
CA LEU A 132 9.85 0.34 1.23
C LEU A 132 11.27 -0.22 0.98
N ARG A 133 11.97 -0.57 2.06
CA ARG A 133 13.38 -0.96 1.98
C ARG A 133 13.56 -2.41 1.64
N GLU A 134 12.84 -3.28 2.33
CA GLU A 134 12.95 -4.72 2.21
C GLU A 134 11.66 -5.37 2.71
N ILE A 135 11.31 -6.49 2.10
CA ILE A 135 10.22 -7.35 2.53
C ILE A 135 10.86 -8.65 3.03
N LEU A 136 10.59 -9.02 4.27
CA LEU A 136 11.06 -10.26 4.89
C LEU A 136 9.92 -11.26 4.95
N ILE A 137 10.19 -12.47 4.49
CA ILE A 137 9.23 -13.58 4.53
C ILE A 137 9.76 -14.64 5.46
N TYR A 138 8.95 -15.02 6.44
CA TYR A 138 9.22 -16.10 7.38
C TYR A 138 8.30 -17.31 7.08
N PRO A 139 8.66 -18.55 7.50
CA PRO A 139 7.88 -19.74 7.15
C PRO A 139 6.49 -19.78 7.79
N GLU A 140 6.38 -19.38 9.03
CA GLU A 140 5.16 -19.44 9.83
C GLU A 140 4.99 -18.13 10.61
N ARG A 141 3.78 -17.88 11.13
CA ARG A 141 3.48 -16.78 12.04
C ARG A 141 4.55 -16.76 13.14
N PHE A 142 5.23 -15.68 13.28
CA PHE A 142 6.05 -15.44 14.47
C PHE A 142 5.09 -15.34 15.64
N ASP A 143 5.15 -16.33 16.54
CA ASP A 143 4.78 -16.07 17.92
C ASP A 143 5.74 -14.97 18.37
N LEU A 144 5.26 -13.74 18.32
CA LEU A 144 5.95 -12.60 18.90
C LEU A 144 5.92 -12.75 20.41
N ASP A 145 6.46 -13.89 20.93
CA ASP A 145 7.06 -13.97 22.25
C ASP A 145 8.34 -13.09 22.37
N TYR A 146 8.55 -12.22 21.42
CA TYR A 146 9.14 -10.94 21.71
C TYR A 146 8.09 -10.17 22.49
N THR A 147 7.93 -10.61 23.75
CA THR A 147 7.27 -9.85 24.78
C THR A 147 7.65 -8.39 24.58
N VAL A 148 6.63 -7.60 24.27
CA VAL A 148 6.68 -6.15 24.35
C VAL A 148 6.79 -5.76 25.83
N ASP A 149 7.63 -6.50 26.57
CA ASP A 149 8.05 -6.22 27.91
C ASP A 149 9.21 -5.24 27.82
N GLU A 150 8.91 -4.00 28.13
CA GLU A 150 9.79 -2.87 28.42
C GLU A 150 10.22 -1.94 27.27
N ASP A 151 10.03 -2.25 25.99
CA ASP A 151 10.42 -1.36 24.88
C ASP A 151 9.26 -1.10 23.88
N GLY A 152 8.10 -0.72 24.35
CA GLY A 152 6.97 -0.27 23.48
C GLY A 152 7.34 0.86 22.50
N GLU A 153 8.44 1.57 22.77
CA GLU A 153 9.03 2.55 21.85
C GLU A 153 9.79 1.90 20.68
N LEU A 154 10.25 0.65 20.80
CA LEU A 154 11.01 -0.03 19.73
C LEU A 154 10.10 -0.58 18.61
N LEU A 155 8.87 -0.98 18.90
CA LEU A 155 7.89 -1.38 17.89
C LEU A 155 7.44 -0.16 17.07
N GLY A 156 7.20 1.00 17.69
CA GLY A 156 6.93 2.25 16.99
C GLY A 156 8.10 2.72 16.11
N LEU A 157 9.34 2.52 16.56
CA LEU A 157 10.55 2.87 15.81
C LEU A 157 10.86 1.88 14.68
N MET A 158 10.50 0.61 14.80
CA MET A 158 10.66 -0.38 13.73
C MET A 158 9.60 -0.20 12.62
N HIS A 159 8.41 0.25 12.94
CA HIS A 159 7.40 0.62 11.95
C HIS A 159 7.82 1.84 11.13
N ASP A 160 8.46 2.82 11.75
CA ASP A 160 8.85 4.06 11.07
C ASP A 160 9.93 3.88 9.99
N GLN A 161 10.74 2.82 9.98
CA GLN A 161 11.82 2.59 8.99
C GLN A 161 12.23 1.11 8.85
N GLY A 162 11.49 0.17 9.38
CA GLY A 162 11.79 -1.27 9.35
C GLY A 162 11.45 -1.95 8.02
N PRO A 163 11.83 -3.22 7.87
CA PRO A 163 11.33 -4.06 6.78
C PRO A 163 9.87 -4.40 7.00
N LEU A 164 9.13 -4.59 5.90
CA LEU A 164 7.81 -5.21 5.93
C LEU A 164 7.97 -6.72 6.15
N ILE A 165 7.21 -7.31 7.07
CA ILE A 165 7.39 -8.72 7.48
C ILE A 165 6.10 -9.50 7.25
N PHE A 166 6.21 -10.69 6.65
CA PHE A 166 5.09 -11.60 6.43
C PHE A 166 5.42 -13.02 6.87
N ALA A 167 4.41 -13.77 7.31
CA ALA A 167 4.39 -15.21 7.30
C ALA A 167 3.99 -15.71 5.91
N ALA A 168 4.71 -16.71 5.39
CA ALA A 168 4.55 -17.15 4.01
C ALA A 168 3.19 -17.80 3.76
N ASP A 169 2.73 -18.63 4.71
CA ASP A 169 1.43 -19.29 4.70
C ASP A 169 0.28 -18.29 4.71
N GLU A 170 0.22 -17.39 5.68
CA GLU A 170 -0.84 -16.37 5.79
C GLU A 170 -0.91 -15.46 4.56
N LEU A 171 0.25 -15.07 4.02
CA LEU A 171 0.32 -14.23 2.83
C LEU A 171 -0.26 -14.93 1.58
N VAL A 172 0.04 -16.22 1.40
CA VAL A 172 -0.46 -17.01 0.27
C VAL A 172 -1.94 -17.35 0.48
N ASP A 173 -2.32 -17.74 1.70
CA ASP A 173 -3.70 -18.10 2.06
C ASP A 173 -4.67 -16.94 1.88
N GLY A 174 -4.24 -15.70 2.13
CA GLY A 174 -5.03 -14.50 1.87
C GLY A 174 -5.50 -14.33 0.41
N PHE A 175 -4.94 -15.09 -0.53
CA PHE A 175 -5.43 -15.14 -1.91
C PHE A 175 -5.95 -16.52 -2.32
N ALA A 176 -5.42 -17.59 -1.73
CA ALA A 176 -5.72 -18.96 -2.13
C ALA A 176 -7.02 -19.50 -1.53
N LEU A 177 -7.42 -19.01 -0.34
CA LEU A 177 -8.63 -19.45 0.36
C LEU A 177 -9.90 -18.71 -0.07
N GLY A 178 -9.77 -17.63 -0.81
CA GLY A 178 -10.88 -16.81 -1.28
C GLY A 178 -10.99 -15.49 -0.52
N GLU A 179 -12.04 -14.72 -0.84
CA GLU A 179 -12.29 -13.41 -0.25
C GLU A 179 -13.17 -13.57 1.01
N ASP A 180 -12.52 -13.76 2.15
CA ASP A 180 -13.16 -13.91 3.47
C ASP A 180 -13.08 -12.64 4.33
N GLY A 181 -12.47 -11.57 3.79
CA GLY A 181 -12.28 -10.28 4.47
C GLY A 181 -10.98 -10.20 5.27
N VAL A 182 -10.14 -11.23 5.22
CA VAL A 182 -8.85 -11.29 5.91
C VAL A 182 -7.74 -11.48 4.90
N ASN A 183 -6.97 -10.43 4.65
CA ASN A 183 -5.83 -10.49 3.74
C ASN A 183 -4.65 -9.72 4.32
N VAL A 184 -3.77 -10.45 5.00
CA VAL A 184 -2.58 -9.87 5.65
C VAL A 184 -1.71 -9.07 4.68
N GLY A 185 -1.68 -9.49 3.40
CA GLY A 185 -0.94 -8.77 2.38
C GLY A 185 -1.51 -7.38 2.11
N LEU A 186 -2.83 -7.25 1.95
CA LEU A 186 -3.51 -5.97 1.77
C LEU A 186 -3.39 -5.11 3.04
N HIS A 187 -3.55 -5.72 4.21
CA HIS A 187 -3.45 -5.07 5.51
C HIS A 187 -2.10 -4.37 5.70
N GLU A 188 -1.03 -5.12 5.61
CA GLU A 188 0.32 -4.61 5.84
C GLU A 188 0.77 -3.58 4.78
N PHE A 189 0.37 -3.78 3.52
CA PHE A 189 0.64 -2.78 2.49
C PHE A 189 -0.21 -1.51 2.67
N ALA A 190 -1.38 -1.59 3.32
CA ALA A 190 -2.14 -0.38 3.70
C ALA A 190 -1.37 0.46 4.73
N HIS A 191 -0.74 -0.18 5.73
CA HIS A 191 0.14 0.51 6.67
C HIS A 191 1.32 1.20 5.98
N VAL A 192 1.95 0.54 5.00
CA VAL A 192 3.03 1.18 4.22
C VAL A 192 2.52 2.39 3.45
N LEU A 193 1.29 2.33 2.89
CA LEU A 193 0.67 3.46 2.19
C LEU A 193 0.37 4.64 3.13
N ASP A 194 -0.07 4.36 4.34
CA ASP A 194 -0.28 5.37 5.38
C ASP A 194 1.05 6.02 5.76
N PHE A 195 2.05 5.21 6.07
CA PHE A 195 3.38 5.69 6.47
C PHE A 195 4.08 6.53 5.39
N GLU A 196 3.93 6.22 4.12
CA GLU A 196 4.46 7.05 3.02
C GLU A 196 3.92 8.50 3.05
N GLY A 197 2.82 8.75 3.76
CA GLY A 197 2.22 10.06 4.02
C GLY A 197 2.98 10.95 5.00
N GLY A 198 3.96 10.40 5.71
CA GLY A 198 4.79 11.14 6.66
C GLY A 198 4.45 10.86 8.12
N GLY A 199 3.66 9.85 8.41
CA GLY A 199 3.32 9.35 9.74
C GLY A 199 2.28 8.25 9.66
N LEU A 200 2.24 7.37 10.65
CA LEU A 200 1.14 6.42 10.83
C LEU A 200 -0.01 7.15 11.53
N ASP A 201 -0.93 7.69 10.76
CA ASP A 201 -2.06 8.47 11.28
C ASP A 201 -3.39 8.14 10.56
N GLY A 202 -3.43 7.03 9.82
CA GLY A 202 -4.58 6.59 9.04
C GLY A 202 -4.87 7.51 7.85
N VAL A 203 -3.89 8.31 7.38
CA VAL A 203 -4.06 9.27 6.29
C VAL A 203 -3.12 9.00 5.13
N PRO A 204 -3.57 8.36 4.06
CA PRO A 204 -2.72 8.00 2.94
C PRO A 204 -2.00 9.18 2.27
N MET A 205 -0.74 8.96 1.91
CA MET A 205 0.22 9.94 1.39
C MET A 205 -0.25 10.75 0.19
N HIS A 206 -1.03 10.18 -0.69
CA HIS A 206 -1.39 10.84 -1.95
C HIS A 206 -2.50 11.89 -1.80
N LEU A 207 -3.07 12.01 -0.60
CA LEU A 207 -4.06 13.05 -0.30
C LEU A 207 -3.40 14.41 -0.13
N ASN A 208 -3.95 15.41 -0.81
CA ASN A 208 -3.55 16.78 -0.54
C ASN A 208 -4.03 17.21 0.89
N PRO A 209 -3.47 18.28 1.48
CA PRO A 209 -3.78 18.67 2.87
C PRO A 209 -5.27 18.92 3.16
N GLU A 210 -6.06 19.33 2.18
CA GLU A 210 -7.50 19.55 2.32
C GLU A 210 -8.26 18.23 2.33
N SER A 211 -7.93 17.35 1.40
CA SER A 211 -8.47 15.99 1.34
C SER A 211 -8.10 15.18 2.58
N ALA A 212 -6.85 15.29 3.06
CA ALA A 212 -6.39 14.65 4.28
C ALA A 212 -7.20 15.08 5.53
N ARG A 213 -7.52 16.39 5.66
CA ARG A 213 -8.37 16.87 6.76
C ARG A 213 -9.81 16.38 6.65
N THR A 214 -10.32 16.27 5.45
CA THR A 214 -11.67 15.75 5.19
C THR A 214 -11.70 14.28 5.52
N TRP A 215 -10.71 13.52 5.06
CA TRP A 215 -10.49 12.11 5.37
C TRP A 215 -10.48 11.85 6.88
N ARG A 216 -9.59 12.53 7.64
CA ARG A 216 -9.53 12.38 9.10
C ARG A 216 -10.89 12.60 9.78
N ARG A 217 -11.62 13.64 9.40
CA ARG A 217 -12.95 13.89 9.96
C ARG A 217 -13.91 12.76 9.64
N GLN A 218 -13.92 12.29 8.40
CA GLN A 218 -14.78 11.18 7.97
C GLN A 218 -14.44 9.90 8.73
N ILE A 219 -13.16 9.56 8.86
CA ILE A 219 -12.73 8.38 9.64
C ILE A 219 -13.19 8.52 11.10
N VAL A 220 -12.88 9.62 11.78
CA VAL A 220 -13.29 9.83 13.18
C VAL A 220 -14.82 9.78 13.34
N ASP A 221 -15.56 10.45 12.46
CA ASP A 221 -17.03 10.43 12.50
C ASP A 221 -17.57 9.02 12.22
N SER A 222 -16.91 8.26 11.35
CA SER A 222 -17.29 6.90 10.97
C SER A 222 -16.98 5.89 12.06
N VAL A 223 -15.82 5.99 12.71
CA VAL A 223 -15.48 5.16 13.87
C VAL A 223 -16.49 5.40 15.00
N ARG A 224 -16.84 6.66 15.26
CA ARG A 224 -17.89 7.00 16.23
C ARG A 224 -19.27 6.45 15.83
N ALA A 225 -19.59 6.51 14.54
CA ALA A 225 -20.83 5.96 14.00
C ALA A 225 -20.81 4.42 14.00
N ALA A 226 -19.67 3.79 13.74
CA ALA A 226 -19.50 2.34 13.72
C ALA A 226 -19.76 1.71 15.08
N ARG A 227 -19.45 2.39 16.19
CA ARG A 227 -19.84 1.99 17.54
C ARG A 227 -21.38 1.80 17.68
N ASN A 228 -22.16 2.47 16.83
CA ASN A 228 -23.61 2.37 16.76
C ASN A 228 -24.10 1.64 15.50
N ASN A 229 -23.18 1.04 14.73
CA ASN A 229 -23.47 0.25 13.53
C ASN A 229 -22.98 -1.20 13.73
N PRO A 230 -23.83 -2.09 14.24
CA PRO A 230 -23.44 -3.48 14.52
C PRO A 230 -22.92 -4.21 13.26
N ALA A 231 -23.49 -3.93 12.09
CA ALA A 231 -23.09 -4.61 10.86
C ALA A 231 -21.66 -4.24 10.43
N LEU A 232 -21.25 -2.98 10.62
CA LEU A 232 -19.87 -2.57 10.34
C LEU A 232 -18.90 -3.12 11.37
N PHE A 233 -19.31 -3.16 12.64
CA PHE A 233 -18.52 -3.73 13.72
C PHE A 233 -18.29 -5.23 13.51
N GLU A 234 -19.33 -5.96 13.11
CA GLU A 234 -19.24 -7.38 12.79
C GLU A 234 -18.36 -7.65 11.57
N LEU A 235 -18.44 -6.79 10.55
CA LEU A 235 -17.63 -6.92 9.33
C LEU A 235 -16.13 -6.68 9.57
N LEU A 236 -15.79 -5.68 10.39
CA LEU A 236 -14.38 -5.27 10.59
C LEU A 236 -13.70 -5.97 11.77
N GLY A 237 -14.47 -6.54 12.71
CA GLY A 237 -13.97 -7.13 13.97
C GLY A 237 -13.49 -6.10 14.99
N ASP A 238 -13.24 -6.54 16.21
CA ASP A 238 -12.81 -5.71 17.34
C ASP A 238 -11.46 -5.02 17.08
N TYR A 239 -10.57 -5.72 16.36
CA TYR A 239 -9.21 -5.28 16.09
C TYR A 239 -9.16 -3.96 15.30
N ALA A 240 -10.05 -3.79 14.33
CA ALA A 240 -10.17 -2.56 13.55
C ALA A 240 -10.39 -1.30 14.40
N PHE A 241 -10.91 -1.46 15.61
CA PHE A 241 -11.26 -0.34 16.50
C PHE A 241 -10.20 -0.06 17.56
N THR A 242 -9.04 -0.69 17.50
CA THR A 242 -7.93 -0.43 18.44
C THR A 242 -7.33 0.96 18.22
N ASP A 243 -7.12 1.36 16.98
CA ASP A 243 -6.69 2.70 16.61
C ASP A 243 -7.03 3.06 15.15
N GLN A 244 -6.64 4.26 14.71
CA GLN A 244 -6.95 4.76 13.36
C GLN A 244 -6.17 4.03 12.26
N VAL A 245 -5.00 3.52 12.59
CA VAL A 245 -4.10 2.86 11.64
C VAL A 245 -4.65 1.50 11.30
N GLU A 246 -5.06 0.74 12.33
CA GLU A 246 -5.70 -0.57 12.19
C GLU A 246 -7.07 -0.46 11.53
N PHE A 247 -7.84 0.58 11.91
CA PHE A 247 -9.12 0.84 11.24
C PHE A 247 -8.95 1.03 9.73
N PHE A 248 -7.93 1.80 9.31
CA PHE A 248 -7.66 2.02 7.89
C PHE A 248 -7.23 0.73 7.19
N ALA A 249 -6.40 -0.10 7.82
CA ALA A 249 -5.95 -1.36 7.25
C ALA A 249 -7.10 -2.37 7.09
N CYS A 250 -7.91 -2.60 8.12
CA CYS A 250 -9.08 -3.48 8.07
C CYS A 250 -10.14 -2.97 7.07
N MET A 251 -10.35 -1.65 7.01
CA MET A 251 -11.20 -1.04 5.99
C MET A 251 -10.69 -1.32 4.57
N THR A 252 -9.37 -1.32 4.39
CA THR A 252 -8.75 -1.63 3.09
C THR A 252 -8.98 -3.08 2.69
N GLU A 253 -8.80 -4.02 3.62
CA GLU A 253 -9.13 -5.44 3.41
C GLU A 253 -10.59 -5.58 2.95
N SER A 254 -11.53 -5.12 3.78
CA SER A 254 -12.96 -5.22 3.48
C SER A 254 -13.37 -4.51 2.19
N PHE A 255 -12.72 -3.41 1.83
CA PHE A 255 -13.01 -2.67 0.60
C PHE A 255 -12.66 -3.49 -0.65
N PHE A 256 -11.55 -4.23 -0.64
CA PHE A 256 -11.13 -5.02 -1.78
C PHE A 256 -11.72 -6.43 -1.79
N GLU A 257 -11.92 -7.03 -0.62
CA GLU A 257 -12.37 -8.41 -0.47
C GLU A 257 -13.89 -8.54 -0.39
N LEU A 258 -14.54 -7.70 0.42
CA LEU A 258 -15.98 -7.75 0.70
C LEU A 258 -16.69 -6.41 0.36
N PRO A 259 -16.53 -5.90 -0.89
CA PRO A 259 -16.98 -4.56 -1.26
C PRO A 259 -18.49 -4.36 -1.14
N ASP A 260 -19.28 -5.38 -1.34
CA ASP A 260 -20.73 -5.37 -1.23
C ASP A 260 -21.20 -5.33 0.21
N LEU A 261 -20.56 -6.09 1.12
CA LEU A 261 -20.86 -6.07 2.55
C LEU A 261 -20.45 -4.72 3.15
N LEU A 262 -19.27 -4.20 2.79
CA LEU A 262 -18.86 -2.88 3.24
C LEU A 262 -19.81 -1.78 2.75
N HIS A 263 -20.22 -1.84 1.49
CA HIS A 263 -21.19 -0.87 0.95
C HIS A 263 -22.57 -0.99 1.62
N GLN A 264 -23.01 -2.19 1.97
CA GLN A 264 -24.26 -2.39 2.70
C GLN A 264 -24.17 -1.87 4.14
N ALA A 265 -23.07 -2.16 4.84
CA ALA A 265 -22.87 -1.75 6.21
C ALA A 265 -22.60 -0.24 6.34
N ALA A 266 -21.81 0.34 5.44
CA ALA A 266 -21.35 1.73 5.52
C ALA A 266 -21.12 2.35 4.13
N PRO A 267 -22.17 2.73 3.38
CA PRO A 267 -22.06 3.22 2.02
C PRO A 267 -21.20 4.49 1.91
N ASP A 268 -21.28 5.38 2.88
CA ASP A 268 -20.46 6.61 2.90
C ASP A 268 -18.97 6.31 3.05
N LEU A 269 -18.60 5.29 3.84
CA LEU A 269 -17.22 4.83 3.98
C LEU A 269 -16.73 4.14 2.69
N TYR A 270 -17.56 3.31 2.09
CA TYR A 270 -17.25 2.71 0.81
C TYR A 270 -16.93 3.78 -0.25
N ASP A 271 -17.73 4.83 -0.34
CA ASP A 271 -17.51 5.96 -1.27
C ASP A 271 -16.18 6.68 -0.98
N VAL A 272 -15.83 6.84 0.28
CA VAL A 272 -14.56 7.44 0.70
C VAL A 272 -13.38 6.57 0.27
N MET A 273 -13.45 5.25 0.45
CA MET A 273 -12.41 4.31 0.02
C MET A 273 -12.29 4.27 -1.51
N ARG A 274 -13.43 4.28 -2.22
CA ARG A 274 -13.47 4.34 -3.69
C ARG A 274 -12.74 5.58 -4.22
N ASP A 275 -13.01 6.74 -3.62
CA ASP A 275 -12.37 7.99 -4.00
C ASP A 275 -10.88 8.01 -3.64
N LEU A 276 -10.50 7.37 -2.52
CA LEU A 276 -9.13 7.22 -2.09
C LEU A 276 -8.30 6.39 -3.07
N TYR A 277 -8.76 5.18 -3.36
CA TYR A 277 -8.03 4.23 -4.20
C TYR A 277 -8.22 4.48 -5.70
N HIS A 278 -9.14 5.38 -6.08
CA HIS A 278 -9.58 5.57 -7.47
C HIS A 278 -9.98 4.24 -8.12
N GLN A 279 -10.63 3.38 -7.35
CA GLN A 279 -11.09 2.05 -7.76
C GLN A 279 -12.50 1.82 -7.22
N ASP A 280 -13.28 1.03 -7.93
CA ASP A 280 -14.63 0.65 -7.53
C ASP A 280 -14.76 -0.89 -7.62
N PRO A 281 -14.33 -1.63 -6.56
CA PRO A 281 -14.41 -3.09 -6.53
C PRO A 281 -15.85 -3.60 -6.69
N LEU A 282 -16.84 -2.94 -6.09
CA LEU A 282 -18.24 -3.32 -6.18
C LEU A 282 -18.76 -3.28 -7.62
N ALA A 283 -18.33 -2.29 -8.40
CA ALA A 283 -18.70 -2.19 -9.82
C ALA A 283 -18.03 -3.28 -10.68
N ARG A 284 -16.96 -3.89 -10.19
CA ARG A 284 -16.21 -4.97 -10.85
C ARG A 284 -16.72 -6.36 -10.53
N LEU A 285 -17.60 -6.53 -9.53
CA LEU A 285 -18.17 -7.82 -9.18
C LEU A 285 -18.93 -8.41 -10.39
N THR A 286 -18.58 -9.64 -10.74
CA THR A 286 -19.26 -10.40 -11.80
C THR A 286 -20.63 -10.90 -11.32
N ASP A 287 -21.45 -11.40 -12.25
CA ASP A 287 -22.71 -12.06 -11.87
C ASP A 287 -22.47 -13.34 -11.06
N GLU A 288 -21.32 -13.99 -11.25
CA GLU A 288 -20.89 -15.18 -10.50
C GLU A 288 -20.50 -14.80 -9.07
N ASP A 289 -19.69 -13.74 -8.89
CA ASP A 289 -19.36 -13.19 -7.56
C ASP A 289 -20.64 -12.87 -6.79
N ARG A 290 -21.57 -12.14 -7.43
CA ARG A 290 -22.84 -11.74 -6.80
C ARG A 290 -23.74 -12.95 -6.46
N ALA A 291 -23.68 -14.00 -7.26
CA ALA A 291 -24.43 -15.23 -6.99
C ALA A 291 -23.82 -16.04 -5.83
N ALA A 292 -22.50 -16.08 -5.73
CA ALA A 292 -21.79 -16.70 -4.61
C ALA A 292 -22.14 -16.02 -3.27
N LEU A 293 -22.09 -14.69 -3.25
CA LEU A 293 -22.44 -13.87 -2.09
C LEU A 293 -23.88 -14.06 -1.59
N LEU A 294 -24.82 -14.49 -2.46
CA LEU A 294 -26.21 -14.76 -2.08
C LEU A 294 -26.43 -16.17 -1.49
N HIS A 295 -25.43 -17.05 -1.57
CA HIS A 295 -25.54 -18.45 -1.15
C HIS A 295 -24.77 -18.76 0.12
N ASP A 296 -23.75 -17.98 0.44
CA ASP A 296 -23.07 -18.03 1.72
C ASP A 296 -23.74 -17.02 2.65
N ASP A 297 -24.16 -17.49 3.82
CA ASP A 297 -24.52 -16.59 4.93
C ASP A 297 -23.19 -16.15 5.55
N PRO A 298 -22.63 -15.01 5.16
CA PRO A 298 -21.20 -14.69 5.39
C PRO A 298 -20.87 -14.47 6.87
N ILE A 299 -21.88 -14.35 7.71
CA ILE A 299 -21.73 -13.92 9.11
C ILE A 299 -21.60 -15.12 10.06
N GLU A 300 -22.08 -16.32 9.67
CA GLU A 300 -21.99 -17.50 10.56
C GLU A 300 -20.68 -18.30 10.44
N ASP A 301 -19.89 -18.09 9.35
CA ASP A 301 -18.69 -18.88 9.04
C ASP A 301 -17.38 -18.06 8.94
N LEU A 302 -17.38 -16.77 9.34
CA LEU A 302 -16.11 -16.05 9.48
C LEU A 302 -15.25 -16.76 10.53
N PRO A 303 -14.00 -17.14 10.21
CA PRO A 303 -13.10 -17.68 11.22
C PRO A 303 -13.00 -16.68 12.37
N PRO A 304 -12.93 -17.16 13.62
CA PRO A 304 -12.73 -16.26 14.75
C PRO A 304 -11.49 -15.42 14.47
N ASP A 305 -11.62 -14.12 14.65
CA ASP A 305 -10.49 -13.20 14.50
C ASP A 305 -9.43 -13.58 15.53
N ASP A 306 -8.46 -14.42 15.14
CA ASP A 306 -7.36 -14.87 15.99
C ASP A 306 -6.37 -13.72 16.31
N ARG A 307 -6.65 -12.50 15.84
CA ARG A 307 -5.94 -11.28 16.21
C ARG A 307 -6.37 -10.80 17.60
N ASP A 308 -6.61 -11.73 18.54
CA ASP A 308 -7.02 -11.48 19.93
C ASP A 308 -6.00 -10.59 20.67
N GLY A 309 -6.13 -9.30 20.45
CA GLY A 309 -5.69 -8.30 21.43
C GLY A 309 -6.63 -8.36 22.66
N PRO A 310 -6.19 -7.92 23.83
CA PRO A 310 -7.07 -7.83 25.00
C PRO A 310 -8.28 -6.94 24.64
N PRO A 311 -9.50 -7.34 25.08
CA PRO A 311 -10.69 -6.57 24.78
C PRO A 311 -10.47 -5.11 25.17
N VAL A 312 -10.61 -4.22 24.19
CA VAL A 312 -10.42 -2.78 24.42
C VAL A 312 -11.51 -2.32 25.37
N SER A 313 -11.15 -2.08 26.62
CA SER A 313 -12.03 -1.42 27.57
C SER A 313 -12.06 0.06 27.21
N TRP A 314 -13.11 0.45 26.55
CA TRP A 314 -13.36 1.86 26.21
C TRP A 314 -13.78 2.60 27.48
N ASP A 315 -12.82 3.14 28.22
CA ASP A 315 -13.09 4.18 29.19
C ASP A 315 -13.33 5.49 28.46
N ASP A 316 -14.43 6.18 28.76
CA ASP A 316 -14.83 7.45 28.15
C ASP A 316 -13.76 8.58 28.24
N ASP A 317 -12.70 8.35 29.02
CA ASP A 317 -11.57 9.27 29.21
C ASP A 317 -10.38 9.03 28.27
N HIS A 318 -10.41 7.95 27.46
CA HIS A 318 -9.37 7.64 26.47
C HIS A 318 -10.01 7.47 25.10
N ASP A 319 -10.18 8.56 24.38
CA ASP A 319 -10.59 8.53 22.96
C ASP A 319 -9.31 8.51 22.08
N PRO A 320 -8.88 7.37 21.54
CA PRO A 320 -7.70 7.27 20.68
C PRO A 320 -7.88 8.03 19.37
N PHE A 321 -9.10 8.53 19.12
CA PHE A 321 -9.48 9.29 17.94
C PHE A 321 -9.72 10.79 18.25
N GLY A 322 -9.39 11.24 19.47
CA GLY A 322 -9.60 12.60 20.00
C GLY A 322 -8.69 13.69 19.45
#